data_c3ac0701dcc627450f5acbe06f24da3f
#
_entry.id   c3ac0701dcc627450f5acbe06f24da3f
#
_cell.length_a   1.000
_cell.length_b   1.000
_cell.length_c   1.000
_cell.angle_alpha   90.00
_cell.angle_beta   90.00
_cell.angle_gamma   90.00
#
_symmetry.space_group_name_H-M   'P 1'
#
loop_
_entity.id
_entity.type
_entity.pdbx_description
1 polymer ?
#
loop_
_entity_poly.entity_id
_entity_poly.type
_entity_poly.pdbx_seq_one_letter_code
_entity_poly.pdbx_strand_id
1 'polypeptide(L)'
;MCDMDPIMQLAEEKGIWVIEDCAQAHGAFYKGQSAGSIGHIGAWSFCQDKIMTTGGEGGMVTTNDENLWKKMWSYKDHGKNFDSIYNKQHPPGFRWLHDSFGTNWRMMEMQAVIGRLQLQKMPEWTQVRNAHMRRVLASFENNPYFTVPMPPANYVHAAYKAYVQVNTAQLPEGWSRDRIMAEINALGVPCFSGSCSEVYLEKAFDGTPWRPEQRLVNAKSLGESSLMFLVHPTLSDSNMQKTADSIQQVISQISM
;
A
#
# COMPACT_ATOMS: atom_id res chain seq x y z
N MET A 1 1.43 8.69 1.84
CA MET A 1 0.78 9.53 0.79
C MET A 1 1.85 10.36 0.10
N CYS A 2 1.80 10.44 -1.23
CA CYS A 2 2.59 11.38 -2.00
C CYS A 2 2.07 12.82 -1.78
N ASP A 3 2.92 13.82 -2.00
CA ASP A 3 2.46 15.21 -2.15
C ASP A 3 1.83 15.34 -3.53
N MET A 4 0.49 15.31 -3.57
CA MET A 4 -0.25 15.21 -4.83
C MET A 4 -0.40 16.54 -5.57
N ASP A 5 -0.36 17.69 -4.88
CA ASP A 5 -0.56 18.98 -5.52
C ASP A 5 0.47 19.25 -6.63
N PRO A 6 1.81 19.15 -6.39
CA PRO A 6 2.80 19.39 -7.44
C PRO A 6 2.75 18.33 -8.56
N ILE A 7 2.34 17.08 -8.22
CA ILE A 7 2.16 16.01 -9.21
C ILE A 7 1.00 16.34 -10.15
N MET A 8 -0.13 16.76 -9.58
CA MET A 8 -1.31 17.10 -10.38
C MET A 8 -1.09 18.37 -11.22
N GLN A 9 -0.41 19.38 -10.65
CA GLN A 9 -0.02 20.57 -11.41
C GLN A 9 0.87 20.21 -12.62
N LEU A 10 1.91 19.41 -12.41
CA LEU A 10 2.78 18.97 -13.51
C LEU A 10 2.02 18.15 -14.55
N ALA A 11 1.11 17.29 -14.10
CA ALA A 11 0.29 16.47 -14.99
C ALA A 11 -0.62 17.32 -15.89
N GLU A 12 -1.25 18.34 -15.33
CA GLU A 12 -2.06 19.31 -16.08
C GLU A 12 -1.23 20.10 -17.09
N GLU A 13 -0.07 20.65 -16.68
CA GLU A 13 0.86 21.38 -17.55
C GLU A 13 1.36 20.54 -18.73
N LYS A 14 1.52 19.22 -18.54
CA LYS A 14 2.03 18.29 -19.55
C LYS A 14 0.96 17.52 -20.30
N GLY A 15 -0.30 17.61 -19.91
CA GLY A 15 -1.42 16.87 -20.48
C GLY A 15 -1.28 15.35 -20.29
N ILE A 16 -0.79 14.90 -19.11
CA ILE A 16 -0.57 13.48 -18.79
C ILE A 16 -1.54 12.98 -17.73
N TRP A 17 -1.89 11.71 -17.82
CA TRP A 17 -2.77 11.06 -16.86
C TRP A 17 -2.01 10.64 -15.60
N VAL A 18 -2.66 10.80 -14.44
CA VAL A 18 -2.15 10.33 -13.14
C VAL A 18 -2.98 9.14 -12.68
N ILE A 19 -2.32 8.01 -12.47
CA ILE A 19 -2.90 6.81 -11.87
C ILE A 19 -2.32 6.69 -10.45
N GLU A 20 -3.19 6.68 -9.45
CA GLU A 20 -2.81 6.42 -8.06
C GLU A 20 -2.78 4.92 -7.80
N ASP A 21 -1.63 4.38 -7.43
CA ASP A 21 -1.54 3.03 -6.87
C ASP A 21 -2.00 3.07 -5.41
N CYS A 22 -3.24 2.64 -5.19
CA CYS A 22 -3.91 2.64 -3.91
C CYS A 22 -3.87 1.27 -3.20
N ALA A 23 -3.05 0.33 -3.69
CA ALA A 23 -3.01 -1.04 -3.17
C ALA A 23 -2.70 -1.12 -1.66
N GLN A 24 -2.06 -0.10 -1.08
CA GLN A 24 -1.76 0.00 0.35
C GLN A 24 -2.32 1.29 0.99
N ALA A 25 -3.29 1.95 0.32
CA ALA A 25 -3.76 3.27 0.69
C ALA A 25 -5.22 3.31 1.19
N HIS A 26 -5.83 2.16 1.51
CA HIS A 26 -7.20 2.10 2.03
C HIS A 26 -7.33 2.93 3.33
N GLY A 27 -8.21 3.92 3.33
CA GLY A 27 -8.40 4.83 4.45
C GLY A 27 -7.33 5.93 4.57
N ALA A 28 -6.46 6.11 3.58
CA ALA A 28 -5.53 7.24 3.53
C ALA A 28 -6.20 8.49 2.98
N PHE A 29 -5.78 9.66 3.50
CA PHE A 29 -6.26 10.96 3.04
C PHE A 29 -5.09 11.92 2.86
N TYR A 30 -5.17 12.71 1.82
CA TYR A 30 -4.29 13.83 1.51
C TYR A 30 -5.09 15.13 1.59
N LYS A 31 -4.80 16.00 2.56
CA LYS A 31 -5.50 17.29 2.76
C LYS A 31 -7.04 17.14 2.77
N GLY A 32 -7.56 16.07 3.38
CA GLY A 32 -8.98 15.80 3.46
C GLY A 32 -9.60 15.08 2.25
N GLN A 33 -8.84 14.84 1.18
CA GLN A 33 -9.27 14.05 0.03
C GLN A 33 -8.80 12.60 0.15
N SER A 34 -9.67 11.64 -0.16
CA SER A 34 -9.32 10.22 -0.13
C SER A 34 -8.26 9.89 -1.19
N ALA A 35 -7.28 9.08 -0.85
CA ALA A 35 -6.46 8.41 -1.85
C ALA A 35 -7.34 7.76 -2.92
N GLY A 36 -6.88 7.73 -4.17
CA GLY A 36 -7.63 7.18 -5.31
C GLY A 36 -8.75 8.07 -5.83
N SER A 37 -8.87 9.32 -5.33
CA SER A 37 -9.81 10.32 -5.83
C SER A 37 -9.17 11.65 -6.23
N ILE A 38 -7.86 11.75 -6.17
CA ILE A 38 -7.08 12.96 -6.43
C ILE A 38 -6.56 12.95 -7.87
N GLY A 39 -5.97 11.85 -8.29
CA GLY A 39 -5.57 11.61 -9.67
C GLY A 39 -6.77 11.30 -10.58
N HIS A 40 -6.48 10.92 -11.79
CA HIS A 40 -7.51 10.60 -12.79
C HIS A 40 -8.12 9.22 -12.57
N ILE A 41 -7.32 8.27 -12.09
CA ILE A 41 -7.72 6.88 -11.80
C ILE A 41 -7.05 6.45 -10.49
N GLY A 42 -7.82 5.80 -9.60
CA GLY A 42 -7.29 5.06 -8.45
C GLY A 42 -7.35 3.56 -8.71
N ALA A 43 -6.25 2.85 -8.49
CA ALA A 43 -6.14 1.40 -8.63
C ALA A 43 -5.99 0.74 -7.26
N TRP A 44 -6.94 -0.12 -6.88
CA TRP A 44 -7.04 -0.74 -5.55
C TRP A 44 -6.80 -2.24 -5.60
N SER A 45 -6.10 -2.77 -4.62
CA SER A 45 -5.94 -4.21 -4.42
C SER A 45 -6.75 -4.68 -3.23
N PHE A 46 -7.44 -5.81 -3.39
CA PHE A 46 -8.15 -6.50 -2.32
C PHE A 46 -7.57 -7.90 -2.07
N CYS A 47 -6.27 -8.06 -2.33
CA CYS A 47 -5.51 -9.26 -2.01
C CYS A 47 -5.60 -9.60 -0.51
N GLN A 48 -5.37 -10.85 -0.15
CA GLN A 48 -5.57 -11.40 1.19
C GLN A 48 -4.84 -10.64 2.32
N ASP A 49 -3.69 -10.04 2.04
CA ASP A 49 -2.86 -9.34 3.03
C ASP A 49 -3.11 -7.83 3.09
N LYS A 50 -4.01 -7.30 2.25
CA LYS A 50 -4.32 -5.86 2.21
C LYS A 50 -5.14 -5.40 3.41
N ILE A 51 -5.22 -4.10 3.60
CA ILE A 51 -6.02 -3.48 4.66
C ILE A 51 -7.48 -3.89 4.55
N MET A 52 -7.99 -3.96 3.32
CA MET A 52 -9.29 -4.49 2.97
C MET A 52 -9.12 -5.61 1.93
N THR A 53 -9.79 -6.74 2.14
CA THR A 53 -9.73 -7.89 1.23
C THR A 53 -11.13 -8.35 0.83
N THR A 54 -11.23 -9.04 -0.29
CA THR A 54 -12.49 -9.61 -0.77
C THR A 54 -12.48 -11.14 -0.77
N GLY A 55 -11.92 -11.72 0.31
CA GLY A 55 -11.90 -13.17 0.52
C GLY A 55 -10.78 -13.90 -0.24
N GLY A 56 -9.68 -13.21 -0.49
CA GLY A 56 -8.49 -13.77 -1.13
C GLY A 56 -7.88 -12.82 -2.13
N GLU A 57 -8.45 -12.73 -3.29
CA GLU A 57 -8.01 -11.83 -4.35
C GLU A 57 -9.15 -10.92 -4.81
N GLY A 58 -8.81 -9.77 -5.36
CA GLY A 58 -9.76 -8.81 -5.91
C GLY A 58 -9.10 -7.45 -6.14
N GLY A 59 -9.84 -6.56 -6.77
CA GLY A 59 -9.40 -5.20 -7.01
C GLY A 59 -10.55 -4.31 -7.46
N MET A 60 -10.28 -3.02 -7.51
CA MET A 60 -11.22 -2.02 -7.99
C MET A 60 -10.44 -0.89 -8.66
N VAL A 61 -11.07 -0.25 -9.63
CA VAL A 61 -10.63 1.04 -10.14
C VAL A 61 -11.68 2.09 -9.81
N THR A 62 -11.23 3.29 -9.47
CA THR A 62 -12.07 4.46 -9.20
C THR A 62 -11.68 5.61 -10.11
N THR A 63 -12.66 6.39 -10.54
CA THR A 63 -12.45 7.61 -11.34
C THR A 63 -13.66 8.53 -11.22
N ASN A 64 -13.46 9.83 -11.40
CA ASN A 64 -14.51 10.82 -11.53
C ASN A 64 -14.83 11.16 -13.01
N ASP A 65 -14.11 10.56 -13.97
CA ASP A 65 -14.32 10.75 -15.41
C ASP A 65 -15.18 9.61 -15.97
N GLU A 66 -16.39 9.94 -16.47
CA GLU A 66 -17.33 8.97 -17.01
C GLU A 66 -16.78 8.26 -18.26
N ASN A 67 -16.00 8.94 -19.09
CA ASN A 67 -15.44 8.34 -20.30
C ASN A 67 -14.36 7.30 -19.95
N LEU A 68 -13.51 7.61 -18.96
CA LEU A 68 -12.53 6.64 -18.43
C LEU A 68 -13.27 5.46 -17.80
N TRP A 69 -14.31 5.73 -16.99
CA TRP A 69 -15.09 4.67 -16.36
C TRP A 69 -15.72 3.75 -17.40
N LYS A 70 -16.35 4.28 -18.46
CA LYS A 70 -16.94 3.47 -19.54
C LYS A 70 -15.91 2.59 -20.25
N LYS A 71 -14.70 3.11 -20.50
CA LYS A 71 -13.59 2.35 -21.10
C LYS A 71 -13.14 1.21 -20.18
N MET A 72 -12.92 1.49 -18.89
CA MET A 72 -12.51 0.50 -17.91
C MET A 72 -13.60 -0.56 -17.68
N TRP A 73 -14.86 -0.14 -17.60
CA TRP A 73 -16.00 -1.03 -17.50
C TRP A 73 -16.09 -1.96 -18.72
N SER A 74 -15.94 -1.42 -19.92
CA SER A 74 -15.90 -2.20 -21.17
C SER A 74 -14.78 -3.24 -21.16
N TYR A 75 -13.57 -2.82 -20.85
CA TYR A 75 -12.41 -3.68 -20.88
C TYR A 75 -12.52 -4.86 -19.89
N LYS A 76 -13.00 -4.62 -18.66
CA LYS A 76 -13.20 -5.68 -17.65
C LYS A 76 -14.34 -6.64 -17.96
N ASP A 77 -15.23 -6.28 -18.89
CA ASP A 77 -16.42 -7.05 -19.26
C ASP A 77 -16.49 -7.35 -20.77
N HIS A 78 -15.45 -8.02 -21.26
CA HIS A 78 -15.34 -8.56 -22.63
C HIS A 78 -15.32 -7.52 -23.76
N GLY A 79 -15.15 -6.23 -23.48
CA GLY A 79 -15.21 -5.18 -24.49
C GLY A 79 -16.62 -4.76 -24.87
N LYS A 80 -17.61 -5.02 -24.03
CA LYS A 80 -18.99 -4.59 -24.22
C LYS A 80 -19.11 -3.07 -24.24
N ASN A 81 -19.97 -2.53 -25.08
CA ASN A 81 -20.29 -1.12 -25.09
C ASN A 81 -21.40 -0.82 -24.07
N PHE A 82 -21.11 0.07 -23.10
CA PHE A 82 -22.05 0.42 -22.05
C PHE A 82 -23.34 1.04 -22.61
N ASP A 83 -23.20 2.01 -23.52
CA ASP A 83 -24.36 2.71 -24.08
C ASP A 83 -25.23 1.80 -24.95
N SER A 84 -24.61 0.83 -25.65
CA SER A 84 -25.33 -0.16 -26.43
C SER A 84 -26.16 -1.12 -25.58
N ILE A 85 -25.72 -1.37 -24.34
CA ILE A 85 -26.44 -2.27 -23.42
C ILE A 85 -27.55 -1.53 -22.67
N TYR A 86 -27.27 -0.33 -22.16
CA TYR A 86 -28.17 0.35 -21.22
C TYR A 86 -28.95 1.51 -21.81
N ASN A 87 -28.41 2.15 -22.86
CA ASN A 87 -28.97 3.41 -23.39
C ASN A 87 -29.56 3.29 -24.79
N LYS A 88 -29.40 2.14 -25.45
CA LYS A 88 -29.92 1.90 -26.79
C LYS A 88 -30.76 0.63 -26.83
N GLN A 89 -31.76 0.61 -27.70
CA GLN A 89 -32.49 -0.61 -28.04
C GLN A 89 -31.59 -1.54 -28.85
N HIS A 90 -31.50 -2.81 -28.46
CA HIS A 90 -30.77 -3.84 -29.17
C HIS A 90 -31.60 -5.12 -29.27
N PRO A 91 -31.33 -6.03 -30.22
CA PRO A 91 -31.98 -7.34 -30.30
C PRO A 91 -31.78 -8.15 -29.03
N PRO A 92 -32.69 -9.06 -28.69
CA PRO A 92 -32.51 -9.97 -27.56
C PRO A 92 -31.20 -10.78 -27.66
N GLY A 93 -30.53 -10.96 -26.52
CA GLY A 93 -29.26 -11.68 -26.42
C GLY A 93 -28.03 -10.77 -26.47
N PHE A 94 -26.84 -11.38 -26.60
CA PHE A 94 -25.54 -10.71 -26.52
C PHE A 94 -24.91 -10.44 -27.89
N ARG A 95 -25.70 -10.19 -28.92
CA ARG A 95 -25.22 -9.93 -30.28
C ARG A 95 -24.97 -8.44 -30.49
N TRP A 96 -23.81 -8.14 -31.11
CA TRP A 96 -23.46 -6.80 -31.61
C TRP A 96 -23.34 -5.75 -30.50
N LEU A 97 -22.91 -6.19 -29.28
CA LEU A 97 -22.74 -5.36 -28.10
C LEU A 97 -21.27 -5.09 -27.75
N HIS A 98 -20.32 -5.71 -28.45
CA HIS A 98 -18.90 -5.64 -28.17
C HIS A 98 -18.21 -4.78 -29.21
N ASP A 99 -17.71 -3.61 -28.81
CA ASP A 99 -17.03 -2.65 -29.70
C ASP A 99 -15.51 -2.77 -29.61
N SER A 100 -14.99 -3.54 -28.65
CA SER A 100 -13.56 -3.69 -28.42
C SER A 100 -13.23 -5.08 -27.84
N PHE A 101 -11.94 -5.41 -27.78
CA PHE A 101 -11.46 -6.55 -27.01
C PHE A 101 -11.42 -6.21 -25.53
N GLY A 102 -11.63 -7.21 -24.68
CA GLY A 102 -11.58 -7.06 -23.24
C GLY A 102 -11.36 -8.39 -22.55
N THR A 103 -11.45 -8.36 -21.23
CA THR A 103 -11.20 -9.49 -20.34
C THR A 103 -12.43 -9.82 -19.50
N ASN A 104 -12.41 -10.91 -18.76
CA ASN A 104 -13.42 -11.19 -17.75
C ASN A 104 -12.84 -10.97 -16.35
N TRP A 105 -12.87 -9.73 -15.89
CA TRP A 105 -12.42 -9.35 -14.55
C TRP A 105 -13.58 -8.91 -13.64
N ARG A 106 -14.74 -9.49 -13.86
CA ARG A 106 -15.87 -9.23 -12.97
C ARG A 106 -15.63 -9.85 -11.60
N MET A 107 -15.77 -9.04 -10.55
CA MET A 107 -15.76 -9.52 -9.18
C MET A 107 -16.99 -10.40 -8.93
N MET A 108 -16.81 -11.52 -8.22
CA MET A 108 -17.94 -12.33 -7.78
C MET A 108 -18.75 -11.63 -6.70
N GLU A 109 -20.07 -11.84 -6.67
CA GLU A 109 -20.95 -11.18 -5.69
C GLU A 109 -20.58 -11.52 -4.24
N MET A 110 -20.14 -12.74 -3.96
CA MET A 110 -19.64 -13.12 -2.63
C MET A 110 -18.45 -12.25 -2.20
N GLN A 111 -17.52 -11.99 -3.11
CA GLN A 111 -16.37 -11.12 -2.85
C GLN A 111 -16.83 -9.68 -2.61
N ALA A 112 -17.78 -9.19 -3.42
CA ALA A 112 -18.33 -7.85 -3.26
C ALA A 112 -19.04 -7.66 -1.91
N VAL A 113 -19.76 -8.68 -1.42
CA VAL A 113 -20.40 -8.65 -0.09
C VAL A 113 -19.34 -8.53 1.01
N ILE A 114 -18.28 -9.33 0.96
CA ILE A 114 -17.18 -9.26 1.93
C ILE A 114 -16.55 -7.85 1.91
N GLY A 115 -16.24 -7.34 0.70
CA GLY A 115 -15.67 -6.00 0.54
C GLY A 115 -16.56 -4.91 1.11
N ARG A 116 -17.87 -4.94 0.85
CA ARG A 116 -18.83 -3.97 1.41
C ARG A 116 -18.88 -3.98 2.93
N LEU A 117 -18.84 -5.18 3.56
CA LEU A 117 -18.82 -5.29 5.02
C LEU A 117 -17.51 -4.74 5.61
N GLN A 118 -16.37 -4.96 4.95
CA GLN A 118 -15.10 -4.41 5.39
C GLN A 118 -15.02 -2.90 5.17
N LEU A 119 -15.56 -2.40 4.06
CA LEU A 119 -15.60 -0.96 3.78
C LEU A 119 -16.32 -0.18 4.89
N GLN A 120 -17.39 -0.73 5.46
CA GLN A 120 -18.11 -0.12 6.60
C GLN A 120 -17.26 -0.02 7.86
N LYS A 121 -16.27 -0.91 8.04
CA LYS A 121 -15.35 -0.93 9.18
C LYS A 121 -14.12 -0.01 8.97
N MET A 122 -13.88 0.43 7.75
CA MET A 122 -12.67 1.19 7.41
C MET A 122 -12.41 2.43 8.28
N PRO A 123 -13.40 3.27 8.63
CA PRO A 123 -13.15 4.44 9.48
C PRO A 123 -12.56 4.06 10.84
N GLU A 124 -13.10 3.04 11.49
CA GLU A 124 -12.60 2.52 12.78
C GLU A 124 -11.20 1.87 12.57
N TRP A 125 -11.06 1.02 11.58
CA TRP A 125 -9.80 0.35 11.31
C TRP A 125 -8.65 1.32 11.01
N THR A 126 -8.94 2.41 10.31
CA THR A 126 -7.94 3.45 10.06
C THR A 126 -7.47 4.13 11.35
N GLN A 127 -8.40 4.41 12.26
CA GLN A 127 -8.06 5.00 13.56
C GLN A 127 -7.19 4.05 14.40
N VAL A 128 -7.60 2.78 14.52
CA VAL A 128 -6.86 1.75 15.27
C VAL A 128 -5.46 1.53 14.68
N ARG A 129 -5.36 1.38 13.36
CA ARG A 129 -4.06 1.21 12.68
C ARG A 129 -3.13 2.37 12.92
N ASN A 130 -3.64 3.60 12.87
CA ASN A 130 -2.83 4.79 13.15
C ASN A 130 -2.42 4.89 14.62
N ALA A 131 -3.27 4.46 15.56
CA ALA A 131 -2.90 4.39 16.99
C ALA A 131 -1.79 3.35 17.22
N HIS A 132 -1.93 2.15 16.64
CA HIS A 132 -0.90 1.10 16.69
C HIS A 132 0.41 1.55 16.05
N MET A 133 0.36 2.17 14.87
CA MET A 133 1.53 2.71 14.18
C MET A 133 2.27 3.72 15.07
N ARG A 134 1.56 4.70 15.62
CA ARG A 134 2.16 5.71 16.53
C ARG A 134 2.81 5.06 17.74
N ARG A 135 2.19 4.04 18.33
CA ARG A 135 2.76 3.31 19.48
C ARG A 135 4.07 2.59 19.12
N VAL A 136 4.11 1.91 17.97
CA VAL A 136 5.34 1.28 17.48
C VAL A 136 6.42 2.32 17.23
N LEU A 137 6.09 3.40 16.52
CA LEU A 137 7.04 4.44 16.15
C LEU A 137 7.60 5.17 17.37
N ALA A 138 6.76 5.44 18.38
CA ALA A 138 7.18 6.07 19.64
C ALA A 138 8.26 5.24 20.39
N SER A 139 8.30 3.92 20.18
CA SER A 139 9.35 3.07 20.78
C SER A 139 10.74 3.32 20.21
N PHE A 140 10.87 4.02 19.09
CA PHE A 140 12.13 4.33 18.44
C PHE A 140 12.51 5.82 18.52
N GLU A 141 11.60 6.69 18.99
CA GLU A 141 11.83 8.14 19.07
C GLU A 141 13.02 8.47 19.98
N ASN A 142 13.70 9.58 19.64
CA ASN A 142 14.84 10.10 20.40
C ASN A 142 16.03 9.13 20.51
N ASN A 143 16.12 8.14 19.62
CA ASN A 143 17.24 7.22 19.57
C ASN A 143 18.06 7.44 18.28
N PRO A 144 19.38 7.70 18.37
CA PRO A 144 20.22 8.04 17.22
C PRO A 144 20.37 6.88 16.21
N TYR A 145 20.13 5.65 16.63
CA TYR A 145 20.22 4.48 15.76
C TYR A 145 19.04 4.33 14.80
N PHE A 146 17.97 5.14 14.96
CA PHE A 146 16.75 4.99 14.18
C PHE A 146 16.27 6.33 13.61
N THR A 147 15.72 6.26 12.39
CA THR A 147 14.96 7.34 11.77
C THR A 147 13.50 6.92 11.68
N VAL A 148 12.63 7.73 12.29
CA VAL A 148 11.19 7.46 12.35
C VAL A 148 10.46 8.34 11.36
N PRO A 149 9.93 7.79 10.24
CA PRO A 149 9.21 8.57 9.25
C PRO A 149 7.78 8.87 9.74
N MET A 150 7.53 10.08 10.21
CA MET A 150 6.18 10.53 10.57
C MET A 150 5.53 11.27 9.40
N PRO A 151 4.28 10.95 9.06
CA PRO A 151 3.56 11.70 8.03
C PRO A 151 3.27 13.14 8.51
N PRO A 152 3.22 14.13 7.59
CA PRO A 152 2.78 15.48 7.91
C PRO A 152 1.37 15.48 8.53
N ALA A 153 1.09 16.48 9.39
CA ALA A 153 -0.15 16.54 10.17
C ALA A 153 -1.45 16.59 9.33
N ASN A 154 -1.35 17.07 8.09
CA ASN A 154 -2.46 17.15 7.14
C ASN A 154 -2.65 15.90 6.27
N TYR A 155 -1.88 14.83 6.54
CA TYR A 155 -2.03 13.54 5.89
C TYR A 155 -2.56 12.51 6.88
N VAL A 156 -3.54 11.72 6.46
CA VAL A 156 -3.94 10.51 7.19
C VAL A 156 -3.27 9.32 6.51
N HIS A 157 -2.40 8.65 7.24
CA HIS A 157 -1.71 7.46 6.72
C HIS A 157 -2.62 6.23 6.79
N ALA A 158 -2.59 5.38 5.78
CA ALA A 158 -3.34 4.11 5.80
C ALA A 158 -2.85 3.15 6.89
N ALA A 159 -1.59 3.30 7.30
CA ALA A 159 -0.94 2.42 8.28
C ALA A 159 -1.10 0.93 7.91
N TYR A 160 -0.79 0.59 6.65
CA TYR A 160 -0.76 -0.80 6.22
C TYR A 160 0.23 -1.59 7.05
N LYS A 161 1.43 -1.03 7.26
CA LYS A 161 2.48 -1.49 8.18
C LYS A 161 3.13 -0.26 8.81
N ALA A 162 3.86 -0.42 9.92
CA ALA A 162 4.74 0.60 10.46
C ALA A 162 6.17 0.33 10.01
N TYR A 163 6.84 1.35 9.48
CA TYR A 163 8.23 1.28 9.03
C TYR A 163 9.12 2.18 9.87
N VAL A 164 10.32 1.69 10.13
CA VAL A 164 11.41 2.43 10.79
C VAL A 164 12.69 2.15 10.01
N GLN A 165 13.58 3.13 9.91
CA GLN A 165 14.88 2.97 9.28
C GLN A 165 15.97 2.90 10.34
N VAL A 166 16.87 1.94 10.20
CA VAL A 166 18.05 1.77 11.04
C VAL A 166 19.20 2.60 10.47
N ASN A 167 19.79 3.46 11.26
CA ASN A 167 20.98 4.24 10.91
C ASN A 167 22.21 3.34 11.04
N THR A 168 22.40 2.44 10.08
CA THR A 168 23.40 1.36 10.15
C THR A 168 24.82 1.86 10.39
N ALA A 169 25.16 3.07 9.91
CA ALA A 169 26.46 3.69 10.14
C ALA A 169 26.71 4.15 11.58
N GLN A 170 25.65 4.25 12.40
CA GLN A 170 25.75 4.67 13.81
C GLN A 170 25.70 3.49 14.78
N LEU A 171 25.41 2.28 14.29
CA LEU A 171 25.32 1.11 15.13
C LEU A 171 26.70 0.73 15.71
N PRO A 172 26.76 0.27 16.98
CA PRO A 172 27.98 -0.31 17.56
C PRO A 172 28.43 -1.57 16.80
N GLU A 173 29.71 -1.92 17.00
CA GLU A 173 30.29 -3.14 16.44
C GLU A 173 29.45 -4.38 16.81
N GLY A 174 29.23 -5.26 15.84
CA GLY A 174 28.44 -6.48 16.01
C GLY A 174 26.94 -6.29 15.89
N TRP A 175 26.43 -5.06 15.74
CA TRP A 175 25.01 -4.80 15.48
C TRP A 175 24.76 -4.51 14.01
N SER A 176 23.61 -4.96 13.52
CA SER A 176 23.11 -4.72 12.17
C SER A 176 21.59 -4.67 12.18
N ARG A 177 20.97 -4.16 11.10
CA ARG A 177 19.53 -4.24 10.91
C ARG A 177 19.00 -5.67 11.05
N ASP A 178 19.68 -6.64 10.46
CA ASP A 178 19.27 -8.04 10.49
C ASP A 178 19.36 -8.65 11.88
N ARG A 179 20.38 -8.28 12.66
CA ARG A 179 20.49 -8.70 14.07
C ARG A 179 19.35 -8.08 14.89
N ILE A 180 19.07 -6.80 14.76
CA ILE A 180 17.95 -6.14 15.45
C ILE A 180 16.63 -6.87 15.14
N MET A 181 16.38 -7.16 13.87
CA MET A 181 15.21 -7.89 13.42
C MET A 181 15.15 -9.30 14.03
N ALA A 182 16.26 -10.02 14.08
CA ALA A 182 16.34 -11.37 14.64
C ALA A 182 16.08 -11.37 16.15
N GLU A 183 16.67 -10.44 16.91
CA GLU A 183 16.46 -10.30 18.36
C GLU A 183 15.01 -9.97 18.70
N ILE A 184 14.36 -9.06 17.94
CA ILE A 184 12.93 -8.75 18.13
C ILE A 184 12.06 -9.99 17.83
N ASN A 185 12.36 -10.72 16.75
CA ASN A 185 11.65 -11.96 16.42
C ASN A 185 11.84 -13.04 17.48
N ALA A 186 13.01 -13.15 18.08
CA ALA A 186 13.30 -14.09 19.17
C ALA A 186 12.44 -13.82 20.44
N LEU A 187 12.02 -12.58 20.65
CA LEU A 187 11.07 -12.20 21.71
C LEU A 187 9.61 -12.50 21.34
N GLY A 188 9.37 -13.11 20.16
CA GLY A 188 8.03 -13.49 19.69
C GLY A 188 7.21 -12.32 19.16
N VAL A 189 7.86 -11.29 18.64
CA VAL A 189 7.24 -10.14 17.95
C VAL A 189 7.59 -10.20 16.48
N PRO A 190 6.61 -10.34 15.55
CA PRO A 190 6.87 -10.34 14.12
C PRO A 190 7.49 -9.03 13.64
N CYS A 191 8.74 -9.11 13.20
CA CYS A 191 9.51 -8.01 12.62
C CYS A 191 10.10 -8.45 11.28
N PHE A 192 10.01 -7.63 10.25
CA PHE A 192 10.42 -7.96 8.88
C PHE A 192 11.27 -6.84 8.30
N SER A 193 11.95 -7.13 7.18
CA SER A 193 12.73 -6.14 6.43
C SER A 193 11.89 -5.22 5.54
N GLY A 194 10.61 -5.52 5.36
CA GLY A 194 9.73 -4.79 4.45
C GLY A 194 9.56 -5.47 3.08
N SER A 195 9.09 -4.71 2.11
CA SER A 195 8.91 -5.15 0.73
C SER A 195 10.25 -5.20 -0.02
N CYS A 196 10.29 -5.89 -1.17
CA CYS A 196 11.44 -5.88 -2.05
C CYS A 196 11.72 -4.45 -2.56
N SER A 197 12.84 -3.86 -2.16
CA SER A 197 13.22 -2.50 -2.54
C SER A 197 13.87 -2.42 -3.91
N GLU A 198 14.46 -3.52 -4.37
CA GLU A 198 15.22 -3.60 -5.61
C GLU A 198 14.65 -4.69 -6.51
N VAL A 199 13.36 -4.56 -6.89
CA VAL A 199 12.64 -5.55 -7.70
C VAL A 199 13.36 -5.85 -9.03
N TYR A 200 14.11 -4.90 -9.57
CA TYR A 200 14.91 -5.08 -10.78
C TYR A 200 16.06 -6.08 -10.63
N LEU A 201 16.41 -6.51 -9.41
CA LEU A 201 17.38 -7.57 -9.16
C LEU A 201 16.77 -8.98 -9.20
N GLU A 202 15.44 -9.08 -9.31
CA GLU A 202 14.80 -10.39 -9.50
C GLU A 202 15.28 -11.05 -10.80
N LYS A 203 15.47 -12.36 -10.75
CA LYS A 203 16.00 -13.15 -11.89
C LYS A 203 15.21 -12.99 -13.19
N ALA A 204 13.92 -12.63 -13.09
CA ALA A 204 13.06 -12.35 -14.24
C ALA A 204 13.57 -11.16 -15.08
N PHE A 205 14.40 -10.28 -14.52
CA PHE A 205 14.99 -9.14 -15.21
C PHE A 205 16.39 -9.43 -15.77
N ASP A 206 16.96 -10.63 -15.54
CA ASP A 206 18.26 -11.00 -16.06
C ASP A 206 18.27 -10.98 -17.59
N GLY A 207 19.24 -10.27 -18.18
CA GLY A 207 19.37 -10.13 -19.63
C GLY A 207 18.30 -9.24 -20.30
N THR A 208 17.46 -8.56 -19.55
CA THR A 208 16.49 -7.61 -20.09
C THR A 208 17.03 -6.18 -20.08
N PRO A 209 16.53 -5.27 -20.96
CA PRO A 209 16.92 -3.86 -20.94
C PRO A 209 16.33 -3.08 -19.77
N TRP A 210 15.47 -3.69 -18.95
CA TRP A 210 14.80 -3.04 -17.82
C TRP A 210 15.57 -3.15 -16.50
N ARG A 211 16.64 -3.96 -16.47
CA ARG A 211 17.55 -4.02 -15.33
C ARG A 211 18.61 -2.93 -15.47
N PRO A 212 18.68 -1.96 -14.53
CA PRO A 212 19.71 -0.93 -14.57
C PRO A 212 21.10 -1.55 -14.40
N GLU A 213 22.10 -1.00 -15.09
CA GLU A 213 23.50 -1.45 -14.99
C GLU A 213 24.05 -1.28 -13.56
N GLN A 214 23.61 -0.23 -12.88
CA GLN A 214 24.03 0.07 -11.52
C GLN A 214 22.83 0.02 -10.56
N ARG A 215 23.06 -0.48 -9.35
CA ARG A 215 22.06 -0.51 -8.30
C ARG A 215 21.63 0.92 -7.94
N LEU A 216 20.33 1.12 -7.77
CA LEU A 216 19.76 2.39 -7.34
C LEU A 216 20.10 2.63 -5.86
N VAL A 217 20.93 3.63 -5.58
CA VAL A 217 21.52 3.88 -4.26
C VAL A 217 20.49 3.98 -3.15
N ASN A 218 19.42 4.74 -3.37
CA ASN A 218 18.36 4.93 -2.39
C ASN A 218 17.55 3.65 -2.15
N ALA A 219 17.22 2.91 -3.22
CA ALA A 219 16.50 1.64 -3.11
C ALA A 219 17.29 0.60 -2.31
N LYS A 220 18.61 0.49 -2.61
CA LYS A 220 19.54 -0.34 -1.85
C LYS A 220 19.57 0.05 -0.37
N SER A 221 19.83 1.33 -0.09
CA SER A 221 19.94 1.84 1.29
C SER A 221 18.68 1.57 2.09
N LEU A 222 17.50 1.84 1.52
CA LEU A 222 16.22 1.57 2.19
C LEU A 222 15.99 0.07 2.42
N GLY A 223 16.30 -0.77 1.45
CA GLY A 223 16.18 -2.23 1.61
C GLY A 223 17.08 -2.82 2.68
N GLU A 224 18.27 -2.23 2.86
CA GLU A 224 19.25 -2.67 3.85
C GLU A 224 19.02 -2.08 5.25
N SER A 225 18.19 -1.04 5.39
CA SER A 225 17.97 -0.33 6.65
C SER A 225 16.56 -0.46 7.23
N SER A 226 15.55 -0.84 6.44
CA SER A 226 14.15 -0.87 6.90
C SER A 226 13.86 -1.98 7.89
N LEU A 227 13.06 -1.68 8.91
CA LEU A 227 12.31 -2.60 9.75
C LEU A 227 10.81 -2.35 9.56
N MET A 228 10.02 -3.43 9.55
CA MET A 228 8.58 -3.38 9.32
C MET A 228 7.83 -4.13 10.42
N PHE A 229 6.78 -3.51 10.96
CA PHE A 229 5.95 -4.06 12.04
C PHE A 229 4.49 -4.13 11.62
N LEU A 230 3.78 -5.12 12.18
CA LEU A 230 2.36 -5.28 12.02
C LEU A 230 1.59 -4.29 12.89
N VAL A 231 0.56 -3.68 12.32
CA VAL A 231 -0.33 -2.72 13.00
C VAL A 231 -1.80 -3.01 12.70
N HIS A 232 -2.11 -4.28 12.50
CA HIS A 232 -3.44 -4.76 12.12
C HIS A 232 -4.48 -4.41 13.20
N PRO A 233 -5.75 -4.03 12.85
CA PRO A 233 -6.75 -3.61 13.83
C PRO A 233 -7.23 -4.74 14.74
N THR A 234 -6.92 -6.00 14.46
CA THR A 234 -7.24 -7.14 15.34
C THR A 234 -6.14 -7.43 16.37
N LEU A 235 -5.02 -6.71 16.36
CA LEU A 235 -4.03 -6.80 17.42
C LEU A 235 -4.58 -6.16 18.68
N SER A 236 -4.48 -6.87 19.81
CA SER A 236 -4.93 -6.34 21.11
C SER A 236 -3.92 -5.34 21.68
N ASP A 237 -4.36 -4.55 22.68
CA ASP A 237 -3.47 -3.67 23.42
C ASP A 237 -2.30 -4.42 24.05
N SER A 238 -2.50 -5.66 24.52
CA SER A 238 -1.43 -6.50 25.05
C SER A 238 -0.43 -6.92 23.98
N ASN A 239 -0.87 -7.19 22.74
CA ASN A 239 0.04 -7.45 21.63
C ASN A 239 0.87 -6.21 21.32
N MET A 240 0.26 -5.04 21.29
CA MET A 240 0.95 -3.79 20.99
C MET A 240 1.90 -3.39 22.12
N GLN A 241 1.53 -3.64 23.40
CA GLN A 241 2.44 -3.44 24.54
C GLN A 241 3.64 -4.37 24.41
N LYS A 242 3.43 -5.68 24.20
CA LYS A 242 4.51 -6.64 23.99
C LYS A 242 5.46 -6.18 22.87
N THR A 243 4.90 -5.66 21.77
CA THR A 243 5.71 -5.14 20.66
C THR A 243 6.59 -3.98 21.12
N ALA A 244 6.02 -3.00 21.82
CA ALA A 244 6.76 -1.85 22.33
C ALA A 244 7.86 -2.27 23.32
N ASP A 245 7.53 -3.14 24.28
CA ASP A 245 8.48 -3.63 25.31
C ASP A 245 9.63 -4.41 24.69
N SER A 246 9.35 -5.28 23.71
CA SER A 246 10.38 -6.04 23.00
C SER A 246 11.33 -5.13 22.20
N ILE A 247 10.78 -4.10 21.54
CA ILE A 247 11.59 -3.09 20.84
C ILE A 247 12.52 -2.38 21.84
N GLN A 248 11.99 -1.91 22.96
CA GLN A 248 12.78 -1.20 23.98
C GLN A 248 13.84 -2.11 24.61
N GLN A 249 13.53 -3.38 24.84
CA GLN A 249 14.50 -4.36 25.33
C GLN A 249 15.68 -4.51 24.37
N VAL A 250 15.44 -4.65 23.06
CA VAL A 250 16.51 -4.78 22.07
C VAL A 250 17.29 -3.47 21.94
N ILE A 251 16.62 -2.32 21.95
CA ILE A 251 17.30 -1.01 21.92
C ILE A 251 18.25 -0.84 23.12
N SER A 252 17.83 -1.27 24.30
CA SER A 252 18.69 -1.18 25.49
C SER A 252 19.98 -2.01 25.36
N GLN A 253 19.92 -3.14 24.67
CA GLN A 253 21.11 -3.99 24.39
C GLN A 253 22.07 -3.35 23.38
N ILE A 254 21.56 -2.56 22.42
CA ILE A 254 22.39 -1.82 21.47
C ILE A 254 23.22 -0.73 22.19
N SER A 255 22.67 -0.17 23.25
CA SER A 255 23.26 0.95 23.98
C SER A 255 24.22 0.55 25.10
N MET A 256 24.38 -0.74 25.35
CA MET A 256 25.35 -1.32 26.32
C MET A 256 26.70 -1.57 25.65
#